data_4f878eb82c8d26e3850cf85487b6df36
#
_entry.id   4f878eb82c8d26e3850cf85487b6df36
#
_cell.length_a   1.000
_cell.length_b   1.000
_cell.length_c   1.000
_cell.angle_alpha   90.00
_cell.angle_beta   90.00
_cell.angle_gamma   90.00
#
_symmetry.space_group_name_H-M   'P 1'
#
loop_
_entity.id
_entity.type
_entity.pdbx_description
1 polymer ?
#
loop_
_entity_poly.entity_id
_entity_poly.type
_entity_poly.pdbx_seq_one_letter_code
_entity_poly.pdbx_strand_id
1 'polypeptide(L)'
;MVSVSESASKLIISLASRNDHGNIVPPHRHDRAQLLYAATGSIRVQTVDHVWLVPPKCALWVPAWVEHSVMSLSEVYLNTVLVEESAALILGEKCFLVRMNNLLQALVIRINQLNLIHENDQSYTEDIEKSLQNLIFYEIKQALTVPIEIPWPRDKRLILICEQLIAHPNECKNLNIWADRIGTSSRTLIRLFKKETGLSYRGWLQQMHIVLALGRLAHGESIAQISHALGYISPSAFSAMFKRHLGKPPQNFRDIVH
;
A
#
# COMPACT_ATOMS: atom_id res chain seq x y z
N MET A 1 23.07 -1.22 5.70
CA MET A 1 22.71 0.17 5.35
C MET A 1 23.62 0.57 4.20
N VAL A 2 23.12 0.53 2.98
CA VAL A 2 23.86 1.08 1.81
C VAL A 2 23.71 2.59 1.91
N SER A 3 24.81 3.34 1.97
CA SER A 3 24.77 4.79 2.04
C SER A 3 24.22 5.35 0.73
N VAL A 4 23.14 6.10 0.79
CA VAL A 4 22.46 6.76 -0.35
C VAL A 4 23.36 7.79 -1.05
N SER A 5 24.52 8.09 -0.49
CA SER A 5 25.40 9.20 -0.93
C SER A 5 26.21 8.93 -2.22
N GLU A 6 26.39 7.68 -2.66
CA GLU A 6 27.14 7.36 -3.89
C GLU A 6 26.30 7.26 -5.17
N SER A 7 25.00 7.38 -5.07
CA SER A 7 24.05 7.21 -6.18
C SER A 7 23.50 8.51 -6.78
N ALA A 8 24.09 9.67 -6.48
CA ALA A 8 23.51 10.97 -6.84
C ALA A 8 23.35 11.20 -8.37
N SER A 9 24.06 10.45 -9.23
CA SER A 9 23.97 10.59 -10.68
C SER A 9 23.04 9.62 -11.39
N LYS A 10 22.52 8.59 -10.70
CA LYS A 10 21.66 7.58 -11.34
C LYS A 10 20.18 8.02 -11.34
N LEU A 11 19.54 7.96 -12.49
CA LEU A 11 18.11 8.26 -12.65
C LEU A 11 17.22 7.29 -11.87
N ILE A 12 17.62 6.02 -11.78
CA ILE A 12 16.92 4.97 -11.04
C ILE A 12 17.91 4.22 -10.15
N ILE A 13 17.49 3.99 -8.91
CA ILE A 13 18.16 3.08 -7.97
C ILE A 13 17.15 2.02 -7.58
N SER A 14 17.55 0.76 -7.53
CA SER A 14 16.68 -0.30 -7.07
C SER A 14 17.33 -1.11 -5.95
N LEU A 15 16.51 -1.56 -5.03
CA LEU A 15 16.89 -2.34 -3.86
C LEU A 15 15.93 -3.51 -3.71
N ALA A 16 16.47 -4.70 -3.46
CA ALA A 16 15.66 -5.86 -3.08
C ALA A 16 16.00 -6.27 -1.65
N SER A 17 14.98 -6.51 -0.83
CA SER A 17 15.16 -6.94 0.55
C SER A 17 14.14 -7.99 0.96
N ARG A 18 14.56 -8.90 1.83
CA ARG A 18 13.67 -9.81 2.55
C ARG A 18 13.53 -9.29 3.96
N ASN A 19 12.29 -9.09 4.39
CA ASN A 19 11.97 -8.55 5.69
C ASN A 19 11.00 -9.50 6.41
N ASP A 20 11.27 -9.74 7.68
CA ASP A 20 10.42 -10.56 8.52
C ASP A 20 9.15 -9.81 8.95
N HIS A 21 8.15 -10.56 9.40
CA HIS A 21 6.95 -9.99 10.01
C HIS A 21 7.31 -9.02 11.15
N GLY A 22 6.67 -7.86 11.17
CA GLY A 22 6.88 -6.85 12.20
C GLY A 22 8.12 -5.96 11.99
N ASN A 23 8.92 -6.19 10.93
CA ASN A 23 10.01 -5.27 10.60
C ASN A 23 9.46 -3.88 10.27
N ILE A 24 10.04 -2.84 10.85
CA ILE A 24 9.59 -1.45 10.71
C ILE A 24 10.73 -0.58 10.18
N VAL A 25 10.48 0.11 9.08
CA VAL A 25 11.24 1.28 8.64
C VAL A 25 10.54 2.51 9.23
N PRO A 26 11.19 3.25 10.15
CA PRO A 26 10.57 4.38 10.83
C PRO A 26 10.21 5.51 9.87
N PRO A 27 9.40 6.51 10.28
CA PRO A 27 9.08 7.66 9.44
C PRO A 27 10.34 8.36 8.91
N HIS A 28 10.38 8.53 7.59
CA HIS A 28 11.46 9.17 6.86
C HIS A 28 10.94 9.78 5.56
N ARG A 29 11.75 10.64 4.96
CA ARG A 29 11.51 11.20 3.62
C ARG A 29 12.84 11.31 2.87
N HIS A 30 12.77 11.29 1.56
CA HIS A 30 13.93 11.43 0.68
C HIS A 30 13.56 12.20 -0.59
N ASP A 31 14.56 12.67 -1.31
CA ASP A 31 14.46 13.47 -2.54
C ASP A 31 14.07 12.68 -3.80
N ARG A 32 13.86 11.37 -3.67
CA ARG A 32 13.45 10.49 -4.76
C ARG A 32 12.03 10.01 -4.59
N ALA A 33 11.29 9.88 -5.68
CA ALA A 33 10.05 9.12 -5.66
C ALA A 33 10.34 7.62 -5.54
N GLN A 34 9.40 6.86 -5.00
CA GLN A 34 9.60 5.46 -4.66
C GLN A 34 8.44 4.59 -5.14
N LEU A 35 8.76 3.49 -5.80
CA LEU A 35 7.83 2.39 -6.05
C LEU A 35 8.15 1.26 -5.07
N LEU A 36 7.24 1.00 -4.13
CA LEU A 36 7.33 -0.08 -3.14
C LEU A 36 6.53 -1.29 -3.64
N TYR A 37 7.21 -2.29 -4.20
CA TYR A 37 6.61 -3.50 -4.75
C TYR A 37 6.77 -4.69 -3.82
N ALA A 38 5.67 -5.19 -3.25
CA ALA A 38 5.63 -6.44 -2.50
C ALA A 38 5.48 -7.62 -3.47
N ALA A 39 6.57 -8.31 -3.80
CA ALA A 39 6.53 -9.49 -4.66
C ALA A 39 5.85 -10.67 -3.96
N THR A 40 6.14 -10.84 -2.68
CA THR A 40 5.44 -11.76 -1.76
C THR A 40 5.13 -11.04 -0.46
N GLY A 41 4.19 -11.54 0.31
CA GLY A 41 3.79 -10.94 1.57
C GLY A 41 3.04 -9.63 1.39
N SER A 42 2.88 -8.89 2.47
CA SER A 42 2.15 -7.62 2.51
C SER A 42 2.86 -6.61 3.39
N ILE A 43 2.78 -5.35 3.03
CA ILE A 43 3.29 -4.23 3.82
C ILE A 43 2.19 -3.22 4.13
N ARG A 44 2.35 -2.54 5.26
CA ARG A 44 1.62 -1.31 5.60
C ARG A 44 2.55 -0.14 5.36
N VAL A 45 2.11 0.81 4.56
CA VAL A 45 2.80 2.09 4.40
C VAL A 45 1.92 3.17 5.00
N GLN A 46 2.48 4.00 5.85
CA GLN A 46 1.76 5.09 6.50
C GLN A 46 2.41 6.41 6.13
N THR A 47 1.61 7.30 5.59
CA THR A 47 1.93 8.73 5.40
C THR A 47 1.23 9.56 6.47
N VAL A 48 1.38 10.88 6.45
CA VAL A 48 0.75 11.78 7.42
C VAL A 48 -0.78 11.65 7.45
N ASP A 49 -1.41 11.48 6.27
CA ASP A 49 -2.86 11.53 6.12
C ASP A 49 -3.51 10.20 5.71
N HIS A 50 -2.72 9.18 5.34
CA HIS A 50 -3.25 7.93 4.80
C HIS A 50 -2.45 6.71 5.26
N VAL A 51 -3.14 5.60 5.35
CA VAL A 51 -2.54 4.27 5.48
C VAL A 51 -2.87 3.45 4.23
N TRP A 52 -1.83 2.82 3.72
CA TRP A 52 -1.86 1.94 2.56
C TRP A 52 -1.52 0.52 3.01
N LEU A 53 -2.36 -0.43 2.66
CA LEU A 53 -2.03 -1.84 2.79
C LEU A 53 -1.72 -2.37 1.39
N VAL A 54 -0.46 -2.68 1.16
CA VAL A 54 0.04 -3.14 -0.14
C VAL A 54 0.07 -4.67 -0.13
N PRO A 55 -0.86 -5.34 -0.84
CA PRO A 55 -0.89 -6.78 -0.92
C PRO A 55 0.17 -7.30 -1.90
N PRO A 56 0.42 -8.63 -1.95
CA PRO A 56 1.28 -9.23 -2.95
C PRO A 56 0.88 -8.83 -4.37
N LYS A 57 1.86 -8.73 -5.25
CA LYS A 57 1.71 -8.33 -6.66
C LYS A 57 1.15 -6.92 -6.87
N CYS A 58 1.12 -6.09 -5.82
CA CYS A 58 0.83 -4.67 -5.90
C CYS A 58 2.06 -3.85 -5.52
N ALA A 59 2.10 -2.61 -5.97
CA ALA A 59 3.10 -1.65 -5.57
C ALA A 59 2.45 -0.33 -5.19
N LEU A 60 3.04 0.36 -4.21
CA LEU A 60 2.68 1.72 -3.86
C LEU A 60 3.68 2.69 -4.49
N TRP A 61 3.17 3.66 -5.23
CA TRP A 61 3.92 4.83 -5.64
C TRP A 61 3.88 5.89 -4.55
N VAL A 62 5.06 6.33 -4.12
CA VAL A 62 5.25 7.41 -3.13
C VAL A 62 6.07 8.51 -3.80
N PRO A 63 5.52 9.70 -4.01
CA PRO A 63 6.27 10.84 -4.57
C PRO A 63 7.45 11.25 -3.70
N ALA A 64 8.42 11.96 -4.29
CA ALA A 64 9.53 12.56 -3.56
C ALA A 64 9.02 13.45 -2.41
N TRP A 65 9.79 13.53 -1.34
CA TRP A 65 9.54 14.35 -0.13
C TRP A 65 8.30 13.97 0.70
N VAL A 66 7.52 12.95 0.29
CA VAL A 66 6.42 12.45 1.10
C VAL A 66 6.96 11.64 2.28
N GLU A 67 6.72 12.13 3.50
CA GLU A 67 7.08 11.40 4.72
C GLU A 67 6.26 10.13 4.83
N HIS A 68 6.93 9.01 5.02
CA HIS A 68 6.30 7.70 5.13
C HIS A 68 7.09 6.73 6.02
N SER A 69 6.38 5.77 6.57
CA SER A 69 6.94 4.61 7.27
C SER A 69 6.44 3.33 6.63
N VAL A 70 7.21 2.25 6.76
CA VAL A 70 6.86 0.94 6.18
C VAL A 70 6.91 -0.13 7.27
N MET A 71 5.87 -0.95 7.36
CA MET A 71 5.81 -2.09 8.28
C MET A 71 5.50 -3.37 7.51
N SER A 72 6.26 -4.42 7.75
CA SER A 72 6.00 -5.75 7.19
C SER A 72 4.88 -6.45 7.96
N LEU A 73 3.76 -6.75 7.30
CA LEU A 73 2.60 -7.44 7.90
C LEU A 73 2.71 -8.96 7.84
N SER A 74 3.67 -9.47 7.09
CA SER A 74 4.08 -10.86 6.97
C SER A 74 5.55 -10.90 6.61
N GLU A 75 6.14 -12.08 6.43
CA GLU A 75 7.40 -12.17 5.69
C GLU A 75 7.17 -11.63 4.27
N VAL A 76 8.00 -10.68 3.84
CA VAL A 76 7.85 -9.98 2.56
C VAL A 76 9.17 -9.97 1.78
N TYR A 77 9.07 -10.24 0.47
CA TYR A 77 10.13 -9.93 -0.48
C TYR A 77 9.78 -8.60 -1.15
N LEU A 78 10.48 -7.55 -0.74
CA LEU A 78 10.22 -6.18 -1.15
C LEU A 78 11.23 -5.75 -2.21
N ASN A 79 10.73 -5.29 -3.35
CA ASN A 79 11.52 -4.61 -4.36
C ASN A 79 11.20 -3.12 -4.33
N THR A 80 12.20 -2.32 -4.13
CA THR A 80 12.09 -0.85 -4.10
C THR A 80 12.76 -0.28 -5.34
N VAL A 81 12.07 0.62 -6.03
CA VAL A 81 12.64 1.41 -7.12
C VAL A 81 12.57 2.87 -6.72
N LEU A 82 13.72 3.51 -6.61
CA LEU A 82 13.86 4.95 -6.32
C LEU A 82 14.13 5.69 -7.62
N VAL A 83 13.34 6.71 -7.88
CA VAL A 83 13.35 7.49 -9.12
C VAL A 83 13.67 8.94 -8.80
N GLU A 84 14.54 9.55 -9.59
CA GLU A 84 14.88 10.96 -9.47
C GLU A 84 13.63 11.83 -9.58
N GLU A 85 13.53 12.90 -8.74
CA GLU A 85 12.33 13.73 -8.58
C GLU A 85 11.81 14.29 -9.90
N SER A 86 12.68 14.88 -10.72
CA SER A 86 12.28 15.51 -11.99
C SER A 86 11.68 14.51 -12.98
N ALA A 87 12.23 13.31 -13.06
CA ALA A 87 11.72 12.23 -13.89
C ALA A 87 10.39 11.66 -13.36
N ALA A 88 10.19 11.70 -12.06
CA ALA A 88 9.01 11.16 -11.39
C ALA A 88 7.75 12.03 -11.56
N LEU A 89 7.90 13.34 -11.84
CA LEU A 89 6.77 14.29 -12.00
C LEU A 89 5.72 13.84 -13.02
N ILE A 90 6.11 13.04 -14.02
CA ILE A 90 5.22 12.49 -15.03
C ILE A 90 4.11 11.58 -14.45
N LEU A 91 4.33 11.03 -13.23
CA LEU A 91 3.39 10.17 -12.51
C LEU A 91 2.54 10.94 -11.47
N GLY A 92 2.83 12.23 -11.26
CA GLY A 92 2.11 13.13 -10.37
C GLY A 92 2.62 13.11 -8.92
N GLU A 93 1.98 13.96 -8.11
CA GLU A 93 2.42 14.28 -6.74
C GLU A 93 1.61 13.55 -5.65
N LYS A 94 0.82 12.55 -6.01
CA LYS A 94 0.01 11.79 -5.06
C LYS A 94 0.49 10.35 -4.95
N CYS A 95 0.37 9.78 -3.75
CA CYS A 95 0.51 8.35 -3.57
C CYS A 95 -0.64 7.62 -4.25
N PHE A 96 -0.35 6.48 -4.87
CA PHE A 96 -1.38 5.60 -5.44
C PHE A 96 -0.90 4.16 -5.50
N LEU A 97 -1.84 3.24 -5.33
CA LEU A 97 -1.57 1.82 -5.43
C LEU A 97 -1.79 1.34 -6.87
N VAL A 98 -0.83 0.58 -7.41
CA VAL A 98 -0.91 -0.03 -8.73
C VAL A 98 -0.84 -1.54 -8.64
N ARG A 99 -1.56 -2.19 -9.54
CA ARG A 99 -1.39 -3.62 -9.80
C ARG A 99 -0.20 -3.85 -10.71
N MET A 100 0.69 -4.73 -10.28
CA MET A 100 1.86 -5.12 -11.04
C MET A 100 1.49 -6.20 -12.07
N ASN A 101 1.43 -5.85 -13.36
CA ASN A 101 1.34 -6.86 -14.42
C ASN A 101 2.68 -7.58 -14.60
N ASN A 102 2.69 -8.68 -15.37
CA ASN A 102 3.89 -9.51 -15.54
C ASN A 102 5.07 -8.73 -16.14
N LEU A 103 4.80 -7.79 -17.06
CA LEU A 103 5.85 -6.98 -17.67
C LEU A 103 6.46 -6.01 -16.65
N LEU A 104 5.63 -5.27 -15.89
CA LEU A 104 6.11 -4.34 -14.88
C LEU A 104 6.91 -5.06 -13.77
N GLN A 105 6.48 -6.25 -13.35
CA GLN A 105 7.24 -7.10 -12.43
C GLN A 105 8.61 -7.46 -13.01
N ALA A 106 8.66 -7.93 -14.26
CA ALA A 106 9.91 -8.30 -14.93
C ALA A 106 10.87 -7.10 -15.08
N LEU A 107 10.35 -5.94 -15.41
CA LEU A 107 11.13 -4.70 -15.52
C LEU A 107 11.76 -4.30 -14.18
N VAL A 108 11.01 -4.34 -13.08
CA VAL A 108 11.51 -4.04 -11.74
C VAL A 108 12.60 -5.04 -11.31
N ILE A 109 12.37 -6.33 -11.57
CA ILE A 109 13.38 -7.35 -11.28
C ILE A 109 14.64 -7.12 -12.14
N ARG A 110 14.49 -6.76 -13.42
CA ARG A 110 15.63 -6.51 -14.31
C ARG A 110 16.47 -5.33 -13.86
N ILE A 111 15.86 -4.22 -13.42
CA ILE A 111 16.60 -3.08 -12.86
C ILE A 111 17.38 -3.51 -11.61
N ASN A 112 16.78 -4.29 -10.70
CA ASN A 112 17.48 -4.82 -9.53
C ASN A 112 18.72 -5.63 -9.93
N GLN A 113 18.62 -6.48 -10.96
CA GLN A 113 19.76 -7.26 -11.46
C GLN A 113 20.87 -6.40 -12.08
N LEU A 114 20.49 -5.38 -12.84
CA LEU A 114 21.45 -4.47 -13.45
C LEU A 114 22.27 -3.71 -12.41
N ASN A 115 21.64 -3.23 -11.35
CA ASN A 115 22.35 -2.53 -10.27
C ASN A 115 23.37 -3.42 -9.54
N LEU A 116 23.19 -4.74 -9.54
CA LEU A 116 24.11 -5.71 -8.95
C LEU A 116 25.30 -6.05 -9.87
N ILE A 117 25.15 -5.87 -11.19
CA ILE A 117 26.14 -6.31 -12.19
C ILE A 117 27.12 -5.20 -12.57
N HIS A 118 26.74 -3.93 -12.44
CA HIS A 118 27.43 -2.82 -13.11
C HIS A 118 28.32 -1.96 -12.20
N GLU A 119 29.33 -2.54 -11.58
CA GLU A 119 30.47 -1.77 -11.08
C GLU A 119 31.52 -1.45 -12.16
N ASN A 120 31.45 -2.06 -13.39
CA ASN A 120 32.59 -2.05 -14.32
C ASN A 120 32.34 -1.57 -15.77
N ASP A 121 31.10 -1.24 -16.21
CA ASP A 121 30.84 -0.75 -17.57
C ASP A 121 29.74 0.29 -17.67
N GLN A 122 30.12 1.56 -17.72
CA GLN A 122 29.20 2.72 -17.64
C GLN A 122 28.43 2.99 -18.95
N SER A 123 29.01 2.76 -20.12
CA SER A 123 28.40 3.24 -21.38
C SER A 123 27.22 2.41 -21.87
N TYR A 124 27.25 1.10 -21.63
CA TYR A 124 26.15 0.19 -22.00
C TYR A 124 24.95 0.31 -21.04
N THR A 125 25.17 0.85 -19.88
CA THR A 125 24.21 0.89 -18.74
C THR A 125 23.18 2.00 -18.88
N GLU A 126 23.58 3.21 -19.28
CA GLU A 126 22.69 4.39 -19.30
C GLU A 126 21.52 4.28 -20.28
N ASP A 127 21.76 3.81 -21.49
CA ASP A 127 20.70 3.65 -22.51
C ASP A 127 19.69 2.56 -22.13
N ILE A 128 20.17 1.48 -21.52
CA ILE A 128 19.31 0.38 -21.05
C ILE A 128 18.50 0.84 -19.84
N GLU A 129 19.14 1.50 -18.86
CA GLU A 129 18.45 2.03 -17.68
C GLU A 129 17.36 3.03 -18.09
N LYS A 130 17.66 3.95 -19.01
CA LYS A 130 16.69 4.92 -19.53
C LYS A 130 15.54 4.26 -20.29
N SER A 131 15.82 3.22 -21.05
CA SER A 131 14.80 2.45 -21.76
C SER A 131 13.88 1.70 -20.79
N LEU A 132 14.44 1.06 -19.78
CA LEU A 132 13.69 0.38 -18.71
C LEU A 132 12.85 1.37 -17.89
N GLN A 133 13.41 2.54 -17.57
CA GLN A 133 12.68 3.61 -16.88
C GLN A 133 11.46 4.06 -17.68
N ASN A 134 11.63 4.33 -18.96
CA ASN A 134 10.53 4.76 -19.82
C ASN A 134 9.42 3.70 -19.90
N LEU A 135 9.80 2.42 -20.00
CA LEU A 135 8.84 1.31 -19.99
C LEU A 135 8.13 1.18 -18.63
N ILE A 136 8.86 1.30 -17.52
CA ILE A 136 8.25 1.29 -16.18
C ILE A 136 7.24 2.42 -16.03
N PHE A 137 7.56 3.63 -16.43
CA PHE A 137 6.64 4.76 -16.37
C PHE A 137 5.41 4.58 -17.26
N TYR A 138 5.62 4.04 -18.46
CA TYR A 138 4.52 3.70 -19.35
C TYR A 138 3.59 2.66 -18.72
N GLU A 139 4.15 1.57 -18.20
CA GLU A 139 3.38 0.51 -17.55
C GLU A 139 2.65 0.98 -16.28
N ILE A 140 3.29 1.81 -15.44
CA ILE A 140 2.63 2.39 -14.26
C ILE A 140 1.44 3.27 -14.67
N LYS A 141 1.57 4.08 -15.74
CA LYS A 141 0.47 4.91 -16.25
C LYS A 141 -0.70 4.11 -16.81
N GLN A 142 -0.42 2.94 -17.42
CA GLN A 142 -1.45 2.04 -17.96
C GLN A 142 -2.02 1.09 -16.90
N ALA A 143 -1.32 0.95 -15.78
CA ALA A 143 -1.73 0.03 -14.72
C ALA A 143 -3.07 0.45 -14.12
N LEU A 144 -3.88 -0.54 -13.77
CA LEU A 144 -5.10 -0.31 -13.00
C LEU A 144 -4.72 0.26 -11.63
N THR A 145 -5.08 1.51 -11.38
CA THR A 145 -5.01 2.08 -10.05
C THR A 145 -6.09 1.45 -9.18
N VAL A 146 -5.68 0.98 -8.03
CA VAL A 146 -6.62 0.44 -7.05
C VAL A 146 -6.91 1.57 -6.06
N PRO A 147 -8.15 2.11 -6.00
CA PRO A 147 -8.49 3.22 -5.11
C PRO A 147 -8.63 2.71 -3.67
N ILE A 148 -7.49 2.37 -3.05
CA ILE A 148 -7.45 1.71 -1.74
C ILE A 148 -6.49 2.46 -0.84
N GLU A 149 -6.90 3.61 -0.41
CA GLU A 149 -6.28 4.33 0.69
C GLU A 149 -7.22 4.32 1.88
N ILE A 150 -6.68 4.27 3.09
CA ILE A 150 -7.43 4.44 4.31
C ILE A 150 -7.08 5.82 4.86
N PRO A 151 -8.01 6.80 4.86
CA PRO A 151 -7.76 8.10 5.47
C PRO A 151 -7.37 7.91 6.93
N TRP A 152 -6.22 8.48 7.34
CA TRP A 152 -5.68 8.28 8.67
C TRP A 152 -5.92 9.50 9.56
N PRO A 153 -6.51 9.34 10.75
CA PRO A 153 -6.75 10.45 11.63
C PRO A 153 -5.46 10.93 12.33
N ARG A 154 -5.44 12.17 12.77
CA ARG A 154 -4.36 12.76 13.61
C ARG A 154 -4.68 12.75 15.09
N ASP A 155 -5.97 12.68 15.46
CA ASP A 155 -6.41 12.59 16.86
C ASP A 155 -5.98 11.24 17.44
N LYS A 156 -5.17 11.26 18.52
CA LYS A 156 -4.60 10.07 19.15
C LYS A 156 -5.65 9.03 19.58
N ARG A 157 -6.85 9.47 19.95
CA ARG A 157 -7.96 8.58 20.35
C ARG A 157 -8.47 7.79 19.14
N LEU A 158 -8.58 8.46 17.97
CA LEU A 158 -8.99 7.80 16.74
C LEU A 158 -7.89 6.87 16.21
N ILE A 159 -6.62 7.27 16.31
CA ILE A 159 -5.47 6.42 15.93
C ILE A 159 -5.55 5.09 16.67
N LEU A 160 -5.75 5.13 18.01
CA LEU A 160 -5.88 3.92 18.82
C LEU A 160 -7.03 3.02 18.33
N ILE A 161 -8.20 3.59 18.02
CA ILE A 161 -9.34 2.83 17.49
C ILE A 161 -9.00 2.22 16.13
N CYS A 162 -8.42 3.02 15.22
CA CYS A 162 -8.09 2.58 13.88
C CYS A 162 -7.05 1.44 13.88
N GLU A 163 -6.03 1.53 14.72
CA GLU A 163 -5.01 0.48 14.88
C GLU A 163 -5.61 -0.81 15.41
N GLN A 164 -6.45 -0.74 16.44
CA GLN A 164 -7.13 -1.91 16.99
C GLN A 164 -8.05 -2.58 15.95
N LEU A 165 -8.79 -1.78 15.18
CA LEU A 165 -9.65 -2.31 14.12
C LEU A 165 -8.89 -2.96 12.97
N ILE A 166 -7.71 -2.46 12.62
CA ILE A 166 -6.84 -3.10 11.61
C ILE A 166 -6.25 -4.40 12.14
N ALA A 167 -5.79 -4.42 13.39
CA ALA A 167 -5.23 -5.61 14.02
C ALA A 167 -6.28 -6.71 14.25
N HIS A 168 -7.50 -6.31 14.60
CA HIS A 168 -8.62 -7.20 14.94
C HIS A 168 -9.91 -6.81 14.21
N PRO A 169 -9.99 -7.02 12.89
CA PRO A 169 -11.08 -6.49 12.06
C PRO A 169 -12.46 -7.11 12.34
N ASN A 170 -12.51 -8.27 13.00
CA ASN A 170 -13.73 -8.93 13.44
C ASN A 170 -14.23 -8.45 14.81
N GLU A 171 -13.43 -7.71 15.56
CA GLU A 171 -13.78 -7.21 16.88
C GLU A 171 -14.71 -5.99 16.84
N CYS A 172 -15.05 -5.54 18.01
CA CYS A 172 -16.06 -4.55 18.36
C CYS A 172 -16.26 -3.40 17.33
N LYS A 173 -17.34 -3.49 16.58
CA LYS A 173 -17.79 -2.47 15.61
C LYS A 173 -18.72 -1.42 16.22
N ASN A 174 -19.06 -1.56 17.50
CA ASN A 174 -19.98 -0.66 18.19
C ASN A 174 -19.23 0.58 18.70
N LEU A 175 -19.59 1.73 18.15
CA LEU A 175 -18.96 3.01 18.50
C LEU A 175 -19.17 3.40 19.98
N ASN A 176 -20.24 2.93 20.63
CA ASN A 176 -20.47 3.20 22.05
C ASN A 176 -19.40 2.53 22.92
N ILE A 177 -19.03 1.29 22.60
CA ILE A 177 -17.98 0.57 23.32
C ILE A 177 -16.62 1.27 23.17
N TRP A 178 -16.33 1.78 21.98
CA TRP A 178 -15.14 2.59 21.78
C TRP A 178 -15.17 3.89 22.56
N ALA A 179 -16.34 4.56 22.59
CA ALA A 179 -16.52 5.79 23.35
C ALA A 179 -16.24 5.58 24.83
N ASP A 180 -16.79 4.51 25.42
CA ASP A 180 -16.56 4.14 26.80
C ASP A 180 -15.09 3.82 27.10
N ARG A 181 -14.44 3.04 26.23
CA ARG A 181 -13.02 2.66 26.38
C ARG A 181 -12.06 3.85 26.39
N ILE A 182 -12.35 4.90 25.63
CA ILE A 182 -11.46 6.08 25.50
C ILE A 182 -11.98 7.30 26.29
N GLY A 183 -13.00 7.14 27.12
CA GLY A 183 -13.53 8.19 28.00
C GLY A 183 -14.18 9.37 27.26
N THR A 184 -14.98 9.08 26.21
CA THR A 184 -15.68 10.13 25.43
C THR A 184 -17.11 9.70 25.08
N SER A 185 -17.86 10.56 24.38
CA SER A 185 -19.18 10.21 23.87
C SER A 185 -19.13 9.71 22.42
N SER A 186 -20.06 8.81 22.06
CA SER A 186 -20.23 8.35 20.68
C SER A 186 -20.48 9.52 19.71
N ARG A 187 -21.21 10.56 20.16
CA ARG A 187 -21.43 11.79 19.37
C ARG A 187 -20.12 12.50 19.05
N THR A 188 -19.21 12.57 20.01
CA THR A 188 -17.86 13.15 19.83
C THR A 188 -17.07 12.33 18.81
N LEU A 189 -17.07 11.00 18.92
CA LEU A 189 -16.38 10.12 17.98
C LEU A 189 -16.93 10.25 16.55
N ILE A 190 -18.24 10.27 16.37
CA ILE A 190 -18.86 10.47 15.04
C ILE A 190 -18.37 11.76 14.40
N ARG A 191 -18.35 12.86 15.16
CA ARG A 191 -17.88 14.17 14.68
C ARG A 191 -16.39 14.15 14.34
N LEU A 192 -15.58 13.52 15.20
CA LEU A 192 -14.13 13.42 14.99
C LEU A 192 -13.80 12.58 13.76
N PHE A 193 -14.39 11.39 13.59
CA PHE A 193 -14.19 10.59 12.38
C PHE A 193 -14.49 11.39 11.12
N LYS A 194 -15.64 12.08 11.08
CA LYS A 194 -16.01 12.90 9.91
C LYS A 194 -15.04 14.05 9.66
N LYS A 195 -14.59 14.71 10.73
CA LYS A 195 -13.65 15.85 10.65
C LYS A 195 -12.26 15.39 10.19
N GLU A 196 -11.74 14.33 10.80
CA GLU A 196 -10.34 13.91 10.61
C GLU A 196 -10.13 13.08 9.34
N THR A 197 -11.09 12.23 8.97
CA THR A 197 -10.97 11.29 7.85
C THR A 197 -11.85 11.61 6.64
N GLY A 198 -12.73 12.60 6.76
CA GLY A 198 -13.74 12.87 5.73
C GLY A 198 -14.87 11.82 5.67
N LEU A 199 -14.76 10.72 6.42
CA LEU A 199 -15.70 9.59 6.40
C LEU A 199 -16.51 9.51 7.69
N SER A 200 -17.69 8.88 7.62
CA SER A 200 -18.32 8.37 8.84
C SER A 200 -17.53 7.18 9.38
N TYR A 201 -17.66 6.86 10.67
CA TYR A 201 -17.05 5.66 11.26
C TYR A 201 -17.37 4.38 10.46
N ARG A 202 -18.63 4.21 10.07
CA ARG A 202 -19.05 3.06 9.25
C ARG A 202 -18.42 3.07 7.88
N GLY A 203 -18.30 4.23 7.23
CA GLY A 203 -17.64 4.38 5.93
C GLY A 203 -16.15 4.04 6.01
N TRP A 204 -15.47 4.53 7.04
CA TRP A 204 -14.07 4.23 7.30
C TRP A 204 -13.87 2.72 7.54
N LEU A 205 -14.71 2.10 8.38
CA LEU A 205 -14.66 0.66 8.64
C LEU A 205 -14.87 -0.17 7.36
N GLN A 206 -15.83 0.23 6.51
CA GLN A 206 -16.07 -0.46 5.24
C GLN A 206 -14.88 -0.34 4.28
N GLN A 207 -14.25 0.84 4.21
CA GLN A 207 -13.06 1.06 3.38
C GLN A 207 -11.89 0.21 3.88
N MET A 208 -11.63 0.18 5.18
CA MET A 208 -10.65 -0.71 5.80
C MET A 208 -10.92 -2.19 5.47
N HIS A 209 -12.18 -2.64 5.58
CA HIS A 209 -12.55 -4.02 5.24
C HIS A 209 -12.30 -4.35 3.77
N ILE A 210 -12.52 -3.42 2.85
CA ILE A 210 -12.22 -3.62 1.42
C ILE A 210 -10.73 -3.82 1.23
N VAL A 211 -9.92 -2.96 1.83
CA VAL A 211 -8.45 -3.03 1.76
C VAL A 211 -7.94 -4.38 2.26
N LEU A 212 -8.39 -4.80 3.45
CA LEU A 212 -8.03 -6.10 4.02
C LEU A 212 -8.52 -7.27 3.16
N ALA A 213 -9.74 -7.16 2.60
CA ALA A 213 -10.30 -8.19 1.75
C ALA A 213 -9.50 -8.40 0.46
N LEU A 214 -9.02 -7.33 -0.14
CA LEU A 214 -8.22 -7.42 -1.37
C LEU A 214 -6.88 -8.10 -1.10
N GLY A 215 -6.23 -7.81 0.02
CA GLY A 215 -5.03 -8.53 0.44
C GLY A 215 -5.29 -10.03 0.62
N ARG A 216 -6.39 -10.42 1.28
CA ARG A 216 -6.77 -11.82 1.49
C ARG A 216 -7.18 -12.53 0.20
N LEU A 217 -7.86 -11.84 -0.71
CA LEU A 217 -8.16 -12.36 -2.05
C LEU A 217 -6.88 -12.66 -2.82
N ALA A 218 -5.87 -11.78 -2.69
CA ALA A 218 -4.56 -11.96 -3.28
C ALA A 218 -3.82 -13.20 -2.76
N HIS A 219 -4.07 -13.60 -1.53
CA HIS A 219 -3.57 -14.84 -0.93
C HIS A 219 -4.44 -16.07 -1.23
N GLY A 220 -5.48 -15.94 -2.07
CA GLY A 220 -6.34 -17.06 -2.48
C GLY A 220 -7.41 -17.46 -1.46
N GLU A 221 -7.61 -16.67 -0.38
CA GLU A 221 -8.63 -16.99 0.62
C GLU A 221 -10.04 -17.00 0.01
N SER A 222 -10.90 -17.89 0.49
CA SER A 222 -12.28 -17.97 0.05
C SER A 222 -13.11 -16.79 0.56
N ILE A 223 -14.17 -16.42 -0.19
CA ILE A 223 -15.08 -15.34 0.23
C ILE A 223 -15.69 -15.62 1.62
N ALA A 224 -15.95 -16.90 1.93
CA ALA A 224 -16.45 -17.30 3.25
C ALA A 224 -15.43 -17.04 4.35
N GLN A 225 -14.15 -17.40 4.14
CA GLN A 225 -13.06 -17.12 5.08
C GLN A 225 -12.89 -15.62 5.30
N ILE A 226 -12.84 -14.85 4.22
CA ILE A 226 -12.70 -13.38 4.28
C ILE A 226 -13.88 -12.76 5.05
N SER A 227 -15.10 -13.14 4.69
CA SER A 227 -16.31 -12.65 5.36
C SER A 227 -16.28 -12.90 6.86
N HIS A 228 -15.94 -14.11 7.28
CA HIS A 228 -15.80 -14.49 8.68
C HIS A 228 -14.69 -13.69 9.38
N ALA A 229 -13.52 -13.60 8.78
CA ALA A 229 -12.36 -12.90 9.34
C ALA A 229 -12.61 -11.39 9.50
N LEU A 230 -13.47 -10.79 8.66
CA LEU A 230 -13.90 -9.40 8.77
C LEU A 230 -15.16 -9.22 9.64
N GLY A 231 -15.66 -10.30 10.26
CA GLY A 231 -16.80 -10.30 11.16
C GLY A 231 -18.13 -9.94 10.50
N TYR A 232 -18.34 -10.35 9.25
CA TYR A 232 -19.65 -10.28 8.60
C TYR A 232 -20.51 -11.49 8.98
N ILE A 233 -21.82 -11.26 9.12
CA ILE A 233 -22.79 -12.32 9.45
C ILE A 233 -22.83 -13.39 8.34
N SER A 234 -22.62 -13.00 7.07
CA SER A 234 -22.66 -13.92 5.94
C SER A 234 -21.75 -13.44 4.79
N PRO A 235 -21.28 -14.37 3.95
CA PRO A 235 -20.57 -14.05 2.70
C PRO A 235 -21.38 -13.14 1.77
N SER A 236 -22.70 -13.25 1.76
CA SER A 236 -23.59 -12.41 0.95
C SER A 236 -23.59 -10.96 1.43
N ALA A 237 -23.63 -10.73 2.75
CA ALA A 237 -23.56 -9.38 3.33
C ALA A 237 -22.22 -8.70 3.01
N PHE A 238 -21.13 -9.45 3.10
CA PHE A 238 -19.80 -8.97 2.70
C PHE A 238 -19.75 -8.62 1.20
N SER A 239 -20.20 -9.56 0.34
CA SER A 239 -20.17 -9.37 -1.11
C SER A 239 -21.02 -8.18 -1.57
N ALA A 240 -22.17 -7.94 -0.93
CA ALA A 240 -23.02 -6.80 -1.21
C ALA A 240 -22.33 -5.46 -0.83
N MET A 241 -21.65 -5.41 0.32
CA MET A 241 -20.86 -4.26 0.74
C MET A 241 -19.71 -4.01 -0.25
N PHE A 242 -18.95 -5.03 -0.58
CA PHE A 242 -17.79 -4.98 -1.47
C PHE A 242 -18.19 -4.49 -2.89
N LYS A 243 -19.26 -5.07 -3.47
CA LYS A 243 -19.80 -4.66 -4.78
C LYS A 243 -20.25 -3.20 -4.78
N ARG A 244 -20.85 -2.72 -3.68
CA ARG A 244 -21.31 -1.32 -3.58
C ARG A 244 -20.14 -0.33 -3.65
N HIS A 245 -18.97 -0.68 -3.11
CA HIS A 245 -17.81 0.20 -3.08
C HIS A 245 -16.95 0.10 -4.34
N LEU A 246 -16.76 -1.10 -4.88
CA LEU A 246 -15.85 -1.34 -6.01
C LEU A 246 -16.58 -1.61 -7.35
N GLY A 247 -17.91 -1.56 -7.36
CA GLY A 247 -18.74 -1.76 -8.56
C GLY A 247 -18.84 -3.22 -9.01
N LYS A 248 -17.92 -4.09 -8.59
CA LYS A 248 -17.83 -5.50 -8.96
C LYS A 248 -17.78 -6.40 -7.73
N PRO A 249 -18.32 -7.63 -7.77
CA PRO A 249 -18.26 -8.56 -6.64
C PRO A 249 -16.82 -9.06 -6.41
N PRO A 250 -16.52 -9.55 -5.17
CA PRO A 250 -15.16 -9.96 -4.79
C PRO A 250 -14.58 -11.07 -5.68
N GLN A 251 -15.41 -11.94 -6.26
CA GLN A 251 -14.96 -12.98 -7.17
C GLN A 251 -14.18 -12.43 -8.37
N ASN A 252 -14.62 -11.30 -8.91
CA ASN A 252 -13.98 -10.67 -10.07
C ASN A 252 -12.59 -10.08 -9.74
N PHE A 253 -12.25 -10.01 -8.47
CA PHE A 253 -10.93 -9.54 -8.01
C PHE A 253 -9.96 -10.68 -7.72
N ARG A 254 -10.39 -11.95 -7.72
CA ARG A 254 -9.51 -13.12 -7.65
C ARG A 254 -8.60 -13.21 -8.87
N ASP A 255 -9.19 -13.09 -10.07
CA ASP A 255 -8.45 -13.15 -11.35
C ASP A 255 -7.59 -11.89 -11.56
N ILE A 256 -7.84 -10.85 -10.77
CA ILE A 256 -7.06 -9.61 -10.77
C ILE A 256 -5.75 -9.79 -10.01
N VAL A 257 -5.64 -10.82 -9.19
CA VAL A 257 -4.51 -11.03 -8.27
C VAL A 257 -3.74 -12.32 -8.57
N HIS A 258 -4.26 -13.20 -9.41
CA HIS A 258 -3.58 -14.36 -10.00
C HIS A 258 -3.08 -14.05 -11.39
#